data_9ec81c94368c38dceb3903b410307895
#
_entry.id   9ec81c94368c38dceb3903b410307895
#
_cell.length_a   1.000
_cell.length_b   1.000
_cell.length_c   1.000
_cell.angle_alpha   90.00
_cell.angle_beta   90.00
_cell.angle_gamma   90.00
#
_symmetry.space_group_name_H-M   'P 1'
#
loop_
_entity.id
_entity.type
_entity.pdbx_description
1 polymer ?
#
loop_
_entity_poly.entity_id
_entity_poly.type
_entity_poly.pdbx_seq_one_letter_code
_entity_poly.pdbx_strand_id
1 'polypeptide(L)'
;MWPRHVLTELIRNALAEDVGAGDVTTGAALRGDETGLARATAKAELVVAGIEVFGEVFRTLDPALVFTARKRDGEKAGKGDLLAEISGSLASILTAERVALNLLQRMCGIATLTRRYVDEIAGMRVKILDTRKTAPGLRILDKYAVRAGGGCNHRFALYDGVLIKDNHIA
;
A
#
# COMPACT_ATOMS: atom_id res chain seq x y z
N MET A 1 7.33 8.30 7.87
CA MET A 1 7.55 6.91 8.32
C MET A 1 6.47 6.60 9.34
N TRP A 2 5.80 5.45 9.24
CA TRP A 2 4.77 5.01 10.18
C TRP A 2 5.38 4.37 11.43
N PRO A 3 4.69 4.39 12.57
CA PRO A 3 5.07 3.55 13.69
C PRO A 3 4.99 2.08 13.26
N ARG A 4 6.09 1.35 13.34
CA ARG A 4 6.18 -0.05 12.86
C ARG A 4 5.06 -0.94 13.41
N HIS A 5 4.73 -0.80 14.70
CA HIS A 5 3.70 -1.62 15.33
C HIS A 5 2.32 -1.44 14.69
N VAL A 6 1.94 -0.22 14.29
CA VAL A 6 0.64 0.06 13.66
C VAL A 6 0.56 -0.60 12.28
N LEU A 7 1.63 -0.53 11.48
CA LEU A 7 1.68 -1.19 10.17
C LEU A 7 1.63 -2.71 10.32
N THR A 8 2.42 -3.27 11.26
CA THR A 8 2.44 -4.72 11.49
C THR A 8 1.08 -5.25 11.92
N GLU A 9 0.37 -4.54 12.81
CA GLU A 9 -0.99 -4.92 13.23
C GLU A 9 -1.97 -4.89 12.07
N LEU A 10 -1.95 -3.83 11.25
CA LEU A 10 -2.79 -3.70 10.07
C LEU A 10 -2.56 -4.88 9.11
N ILE A 11 -1.31 -5.20 8.82
CA ILE A 11 -0.95 -6.30 7.92
C ILE A 11 -1.38 -7.66 8.50
N ARG A 12 -1.17 -7.89 9.79
CA ARG A 12 -1.60 -9.14 10.45
C ARG A 12 -3.11 -9.33 10.37
N ASN A 13 -3.88 -8.26 10.58
CA ASN A 13 -5.33 -8.31 10.48
C ASN A 13 -5.79 -8.61 9.05
N ALA A 14 -5.15 -7.99 8.05
CA ALA A 14 -5.46 -8.25 6.64
C ALA A 14 -5.08 -9.69 6.21
N LEU A 15 -3.96 -10.21 6.69
CA LEU A 15 -3.57 -11.61 6.45
C LEU A 15 -4.52 -12.58 7.18
N ALA A 16 -4.94 -12.27 8.40
CA ALA A 16 -5.88 -13.10 9.14
C ALA A 16 -7.26 -13.17 8.46
N GLU A 17 -7.71 -12.07 7.84
CA GLU A 17 -8.95 -12.00 7.06
C GLU A 17 -8.89 -12.90 5.82
N ASP A 18 -7.79 -12.87 5.07
CA ASP A 18 -7.67 -13.54 3.77
C ASP A 18 -7.25 -15.01 3.89
N VAL A 19 -6.32 -15.31 4.81
CA VAL A 19 -5.75 -16.66 4.97
C VAL A 19 -6.61 -17.52 5.91
N GLY A 20 -7.14 -16.94 6.99
CA GLY A 20 -7.99 -17.66 7.96
C GLY A 20 -7.34 -18.96 8.46
N ALA A 21 -7.98 -20.10 8.18
CA ALA A 21 -7.51 -21.42 8.57
C ALA A 21 -6.43 -22.01 7.64
N GLY A 22 -6.09 -21.32 6.56
CA GLY A 22 -5.05 -21.71 5.60
C GLY A 22 -5.48 -21.58 4.13
N ASP A 23 -4.50 -21.56 3.24
CA ASP A 23 -4.71 -21.53 1.79
C ASP A 23 -4.94 -22.96 1.27
N VAL A 24 -6.21 -23.33 1.11
CA VAL A 24 -6.61 -24.67 0.65
C VAL A 24 -6.16 -24.98 -0.77
N THR A 25 -6.11 -23.96 -1.64
CA THR A 25 -5.69 -24.13 -3.03
C THR A 25 -4.20 -24.42 -3.12
N THR A 26 -3.41 -23.60 -2.47
CA THR A 26 -1.95 -23.77 -2.43
C THR A 26 -1.59 -25.11 -1.75
N GLY A 27 -2.25 -25.44 -0.63
CA GLY A 27 -2.03 -26.72 0.08
C GLY A 27 -2.41 -27.95 -0.74
N ALA A 28 -3.37 -27.84 -1.68
CA ALA A 28 -3.74 -28.93 -2.57
C ALA A 28 -2.85 -29.02 -3.84
N ALA A 29 -2.29 -27.88 -4.29
CA ALA A 29 -1.56 -27.79 -5.56
C ALA A 29 -0.04 -27.99 -5.41
N LEU A 30 0.54 -27.63 -4.25
CA LEU A 30 1.98 -27.65 -4.02
C LEU A 30 2.38 -28.73 -3.01
N ARG A 31 3.62 -29.21 -3.13
CA ARG A 31 4.21 -30.19 -2.19
C ARG A 31 4.78 -29.53 -0.94
N GLY A 32 4.98 -28.19 -0.97
CA GLY A 32 5.43 -27.37 0.16
C GLY A 32 6.93 -27.09 0.22
N ASP A 33 7.73 -27.71 -0.64
CA ASP A 33 9.18 -27.51 -0.75
C ASP A 33 9.59 -26.67 -1.99
N GLU A 34 8.62 -26.32 -2.83
CA GLU A 34 8.88 -25.54 -4.02
C GLU A 34 9.28 -24.10 -3.70
N THR A 35 10.30 -23.62 -4.40
CA THR A 35 10.73 -22.24 -4.37
C THR A 35 10.46 -21.54 -5.71
N GLY A 36 10.28 -20.23 -5.67
CA GLY A 36 9.96 -19.46 -6.87
C GLY A 36 10.40 -18.03 -6.80
N LEU A 37 10.21 -17.33 -7.93
CA LEU A 37 10.41 -15.91 -8.09
C LEU A 37 9.13 -15.28 -8.64
N ALA A 38 8.49 -14.42 -7.87
CA ALA A 38 7.36 -13.61 -8.33
C ALA A 38 7.82 -12.20 -8.68
N ARG A 39 7.15 -11.60 -9.67
CA ARG A 39 7.41 -10.24 -10.15
C ARG A 39 6.14 -9.41 -10.14
N ALA A 40 6.17 -8.30 -9.40
CA ALA A 40 5.11 -7.30 -9.44
C ALA A 40 5.40 -6.29 -10.57
N THR A 41 4.50 -6.22 -11.56
CA THR A 41 4.63 -5.31 -12.72
C THR A 41 3.46 -4.36 -12.82
N ALA A 42 3.71 -3.13 -13.23
CA ALA A 42 2.68 -2.14 -13.48
C ALA A 42 1.82 -2.55 -14.69
N LYS A 43 0.50 -2.53 -14.54
CA LYS A 43 -0.45 -2.84 -15.62
C LYS A 43 -0.90 -1.59 -16.39
N ALA A 44 -0.63 -0.41 -15.85
CA ALA A 44 -0.92 0.90 -16.45
C ALA A 44 0.10 1.91 -15.94
N GLU A 45 0.08 3.13 -16.49
CA GLU A 45 0.84 4.25 -15.92
C GLU A 45 0.32 4.57 -14.52
N LEU A 46 1.24 4.70 -13.56
CA LEU A 46 0.93 4.97 -12.16
C LEU A 46 2.08 5.71 -11.43
N VAL A 47 1.75 6.25 -10.27
CA VAL A 47 2.74 6.68 -9.27
C VAL A 47 2.83 5.59 -8.20
N VAL A 48 4.03 5.09 -7.98
CA VAL A 48 4.29 4.04 -6.98
C VAL A 48 4.05 4.60 -5.57
N ALA A 49 3.31 3.86 -4.76
CA ALA A 49 3.14 4.16 -3.35
C ALA A 49 2.88 2.88 -2.55
N GLY A 50 3.61 2.70 -1.45
CA GLY A 50 3.47 1.55 -0.57
C GLY A 50 4.32 0.34 -0.97
N ILE A 51 5.42 0.54 -1.68
CA ILE A 51 6.30 -0.57 -2.09
C ILE A 51 6.90 -1.32 -0.88
N GLU A 52 7.24 -0.60 0.19
CA GLU A 52 7.70 -1.23 1.43
C GLU A 52 6.56 -1.91 2.20
N VAL A 53 5.33 -1.39 2.13
CA VAL A 53 4.15 -2.05 2.71
C VAL A 53 3.90 -3.37 1.98
N PHE A 54 4.01 -3.38 0.65
CA PHE A 54 3.92 -4.59 -0.17
C PHE A 54 4.93 -5.64 0.27
N GLY A 55 6.21 -5.28 0.42
CA GLY A 55 7.25 -6.18 0.90
C GLY A 55 7.03 -6.67 2.35
N GLU A 56 6.49 -5.80 3.22
CA GLU A 56 6.24 -6.14 4.62
C GLU A 56 5.13 -7.19 4.79
N VAL A 57 4.15 -7.26 3.87
CA VAL A 57 3.14 -8.34 3.87
C VAL A 57 3.81 -9.71 3.74
N PHE A 58 4.73 -9.85 2.79
CA PHE A 58 5.46 -11.09 2.57
C PHE A 58 6.33 -11.45 3.77
N ARG A 59 7.10 -10.49 4.31
CA ARG A 59 7.95 -10.70 5.49
C ARG A 59 7.14 -11.01 6.76
N THR A 60 5.91 -10.50 6.87
CA THR A 60 5.03 -10.77 8.01
C THR A 60 4.50 -12.20 7.96
N LEU A 61 4.18 -12.72 6.77
CA LEU A 61 3.74 -14.11 6.59
C LEU A 61 4.91 -15.09 6.73
N ASP A 62 6.01 -14.82 6.05
CA ASP A 62 7.20 -15.68 6.04
C ASP A 62 8.48 -14.83 6.00
N PRO A 63 9.19 -14.71 7.14
CA PRO A 63 10.42 -13.93 7.22
C PRO A 63 11.58 -14.44 6.35
N ALA A 64 11.50 -15.69 5.84
CA ALA A 64 12.51 -16.25 4.94
C ALA A 64 12.39 -15.75 3.49
N LEU A 65 11.27 -15.12 3.13
CA LEU A 65 11.09 -14.54 1.80
C LEU A 65 12.01 -13.34 1.58
N VAL A 66 12.66 -13.31 0.43
CA VAL A 66 13.52 -12.20 0.01
C VAL A 66 12.74 -11.25 -0.88
N PHE A 67 12.60 -10.00 -0.42
CA PHE A 67 11.94 -8.92 -1.14
C PHE A 67 12.98 -7.94 -1.70
N THR A 68 12.81 -7.56 -2.98
CA THR A 68 13.65 -6.57 -3.64
C THR A 68 12.76 -5.54 -4.34
N ALA A 69 12.77 -4.29 -3.86
CA ALA A 69 12.12 -3.17 -4.54
C ALA A 69 12.91 -2.76 -5.79
N ARG A 70 12.22 -2.54 -6.90
CA ARG A 70 12.78 -2.06 -8.18
C ARG A 70 12.37 -0.61 -8.49
N LYS A 71 11.34 -0.12 -7.84
CA LYS A 71 10.88 1.28 -7.85
C LYS A 71 10.74 1.78 -6.42
N ARG A 72 10.71 3.11 -6.26
CA ARG A 72 10.51 3.79 -4.97
C ARG A 72 9.18 4.51 -4.95
N ASP A 73 8.65 4.74 -3.76
CA ASP A 73 7.44 5.53 -3.59
C ASP A 73 7.65 6.96 -4.12
N GLY A 74 6.64 7.47 -4.86
CA GLY A 74 6.68 8.76 -5.56
C GLY A 74 7.21 8.68 -6.99
N GLU A 75 7.87 7.60 -7.41
CA GLU A 75 8.32 7.42 -8.80
C GLU A 75 7.14 7.10 -9.73
N LYS A 76 7.22 7.60 -10.97
CA LYS A 76 6.31 7.18 -12.05
C LYS A 76 6.74 5.82 -12.59
N ALA A 77 5.79 4.96 -12.87
CA ALA A 77 5.99 3.70 -13.56
C ALA A 77 5.06 3.62 -14.76
N GLY A 78 5.60 3.16 -15.90
CA GLY A 78 4.85 2.87 -17.11
C GLY A 78 4.30 1.45 -17.11
N LYS A 79 3.38 1.17 -18.04
CA LYS A 79 2.87 -0.19 -18.25
C LYS A 79 4.00 -1.15 -18.59
N GLY A 80 4.13 -2.24 -17.83
CA GLY A 80 5.17 -3.27 -17.97
C GLY A 80 6.39 -3.05 -17.06
N ASP A 81 6.54 -1.88 -16.44
CA ASP A 81 7.65 -1.64 -15.51
C ASP A 81 7.62 -2.62 -14.34
N LEU A 82 8.80 -3.14 -14.00
CA LEU A 82 9.00 -3.99 -12.83
C LEU A 82 9.02 -3.13 -11.56
N LEU A 83 8.12 -3.39 -10.63
CA LEU A 83 8.00 -2.66 -9.36
C LEU A 83 8.80 -3.33 -8.23
N ALA A 84 8.70 -4.66 -8.14
CA ALA A 84 9.38 -5.46 -7.12
C ALA A 84 9.52 -6.92 -7.54
N GLU A 85 10.42 -7.64 -6.85
CA GLU A 85 10.60 -9.08 -6.93
C GLU A 85 10.54 -9.70 -5.54
N ILE A 86 9.96 -10.89 -5.44
CA ILE A 86 9.86 -11.70 -4.23
C ILE A 86 10.34 -13.10 -4.57
N SER A 87 11.27 -13.66 -3.78
CA SER A 87 11.77 -15.02 -3.97
C SER A 87 11.78 -15.80 -2.66
N GLY A 88 11.62 -17.12 -2.76
CA GLY A 88 11.59 -18.06 -1.65
C GLY A 88 10.50 -19.10 -1.81
N SER A 89 9.85 -19.53 -0.71
CA SER A 89 8.76 -20.50 -0.73
C SER A 89 7.63 -20.05 -1.67
N LEU A 90 7.31 -20.88 -2.66
CA LEU A 90 6.23 -20.61 -3.60
C LEU A 90 4.88 -20.58 -2.89
N ALA A 91 4.68 -21.45 -1.91
CA ALA A 91 3.47 -21.47 -1.09
C ALA A 91 3.28 -20.16 -0.33
N SER A 92 4.33 -19.68 0.35
CA SER A 92 4.27 -18.41 1.09
C SER A 92 4.04 -17.21 0.16
N ILE A 93 4.65 -17.20 -1.03
CA ILE A 93 4.45 -16.15 -2.03
C ILE A 93 2.98 -16.10 -2.47
N LEU A 94 2.39 -17.23 -2.86
CA LEU A 94 1.00 -17.30 -3.33
C LEU A 94 0.00 -16.92 -2.22
N THR A 95 0.23 -17.38 -1.00
CA THR A 95 -0.64 -17.08 0.14
C THR A 95 -0.64 -15.58 0.51
N ALA A 96 0.51 -14.88 0.39
CA ALA A 96 0.60 -13.45 0.72
C ALA A 96 0.18 -12.52 -0.43
N GLU A 97 0.18 -13.00 -1.67
CA GLU A 97 0.07 -12.18 -2.89
C GLU A 97 -1.14 -11.27 -2.88
N ARG A 98 -2.32 -11.79 -2.55
CA ARG A 98 -3.57 -11.04 -2.68
C ARG A 98 -3.60 -9.84 -1.72
N VAL A 99 -3.25 -10.04 -0.46
CA VAL A 99 -3.18 -8.98 0.54
C VAL A 99 -2.15 -7.92 0.14
N ALA A 100 -0.96 -8.36 -0.27
CA ALA A 100 0.10 -7.46 -0.72
C ALA A 100 -0.34 -6.60 -1.91
N LEU A 101 -0.93 -7.20 -2.94
CA LEU A 101 -1.44 -6.50 -4.11
C LEU A 101 -2.60 -5.56 -3.79
N ASN A 102 -3.52 -5.94 -2.92
CA ASN A 102 -4.66 -5.10 -2.54
C ASN A 102 -4.18 -3.79 -1.89
N LEU A 103 -3.20 -3.86 -0.98
CA LEU A 103 -2.62 -2.68 -0.35
C LEU A 103 -1.83 -1.83 -1.35
N LEU A 104 -0.96 -2.43 -2.16
CA LEU A 104 -0.16 -1.72 -3.16
C LEU A 104 -1.03 -1.02 -4.20
N GLN A 105 -2.02 -1.71 -4.77
CA GLN A 105 -2.91 -1.18 -5.79
C GLN A 105 -3.72 0.00 -5.27
N ARG A 106 -4.25 -0.11 -4.04
CA ARG A 106 -4.96 1.00 -3.39
C ARG A 106 -4.07 2.21 -3.24
N MET A 107 -2.88 2.03 -2.69
CA MET A 107 -1.94 3.13 -2.44
C MET A 107 -1.46 3.77 -3.74
N CYS A 108 -1.12 2.99 -4.75
CA CYS A 108 -0.74 3.49 -6.08
C CYS A 108 -1.90 4.24 -6.74
N GLY A 109 -3.14 3.76 -6.61
CA GLY A 109 -4.34 4.43 -7.13
C GLY A 109 -4.53 5.83 -6.52
N ILE A 110 -4.42 5.95 -5.19
CA ILE A 110 -4.52 7.23 -4.47
C ILE A 110 -3.38 8.16 -4.89
N ALA A 111 -2.14 7.67 -4.93
CA ALA A 111 -0.98 8.47 -5.30
C ALA A 111 -1.07 8.97 -6.75
N THR A 112 -1.53 8.12 -7.66
CA THR A 112 -1.69 8.45 -9.09
C THR A 112 -2.76 9.53 -9.28
N LEU A 113 -3.91 9.38 -8.63
CA LEU A 113 -4.97 10.39 -8.69
C LEU A 113 -4.51 11.71 -8.06
N THR A 114 -3.84 11.66 -6.91
CA THR A 114 -3.28 12.84 -6.26
C THR A 114 -2.30 13.55 -7.18
N ARG A 115 -1.41 12.81 -7.85
CA ARG A 115 -0.45 13.39 -8.80
C ARG A 115 -1.13 14.14 -9.92
N ARG A 116 -2.21 13.64 -10.49
CA ARG A 116 -2.99 14.33 -11.51
C ARG A 116 -3.48 15.70 -11.03
N TYR A 117 -4.06 15.76 -9.82
CA TYR A 117 -4.48 17.06 -9.23
C TYR A 117 -3.30 17.99 -8.96
N VAL A 118 -2.18 17.45 -8.49
CA VAL A 118 -0.97 18.25 -8.23
C VAL A 118 -0.40 18.81 -9.54
N ASP A 119 -0.39 18.03 -10.60
CA ASP A 119 0.11 18.46 -11.91
C ASP A 119 -0.78 19.57 -12.51
N GLU A 120 -2.12 19.55 -12.30
CA GLU A 120 -3.05 20.59 -12.74
C GLU A 120 -2.83 21.96 -12.07
N ILE A 121 -2.30 21.99 -10.86
CA ILE A 121 -2.01 23.23 -10.13
C ILE A 121 -0.54 23.64 -10.19
N ALA A 122 0.24 23.03 -11.09
CA ALA A 122 1.66 23.34 -11.22
C ALA A 122 1.88 24.84 -11.51
N GLY A 123 2.77 25.48 -10.76
CA GLY A 123 3.04 26.91 -10.85
C GLY A 123 2.08 27.82 -10.04
N MET A 124 1.03 27.28 -9.44
CA MET A 124 0.13 28.03 -8.55
C MET A 124 0.61 28.02 -7.09
N ARG A 125 0.23 29.05 -6.31
CA ARG A 125 0.53 29.14 -4.86
C ARG A 125 -0.53 28.41 -4.01
N VAL A 126 -0.95 27.22 -4.44
CA VAL A 126 -1.96 26.39 -3.76
C VAL A 126 -1.42 24.97 -3.52
N LYS A 127 -2.08 24.21 -2.64
CA LYS A 127 -1.70 22.84 -2.32
C LYS A 127 -2.93 21.94 -2.38
N ILE A 128 -2.76 20.72 -2.87
CA ILE A 128 -3.77 19.65 -2.75
C ILE A 128 -3.65 19.05 -1.36
N LEU A 129 -4.74 19.10 -0.59
CA LEU A 129 -4.84 18.53 0.75
C LEU A 129 -5.78 17.33 0.77
N ASP A 130 -5.43 16.33 1.55
CA ASP A 130 -6.34 15.23 1.86
C ASP A 130 -7.40 15.64 2.91
N THR A 131 -8.26 14.69 3.25
CA THR A 131 -9.27 14.85 4.30
C THR A 131 -9.26 13.64 5.24
N ARG A 132 -10.19 13.64 6.23
CA ARG A 132 -10.48 12.46 7.06
C ARG A 132 -11.49 11.48 6.43
N LYS A 133 -11.94 11.71 5.21
CA LYS A 133 -12.81 10.81 4.44
C LYS A 133 -11.99 9.68 3.83
N THR A 134 -11.44 8.83 4.67
CA THR A 134 -10.59 7.68 4.33
C THR A 134 -11.33 6.37 4.60
N ALA A 135 -10.87 5.27 4.03
CA ALA A 135 -11.36 3.96 4.42
C ALA A 135 -11.07 3.70 5.91
N PRO A 136 -12.04 3.21 6.68
CA PRO A 136 -11.80 2.82 8.07
C PRO A 136 -10.63 1.84 8.18
N GLY A 137 -9.77 2.04 9.18
CA GLY A 137 -8.55 1.22 9.38
C GLY A 137 -7.38 1.54 8.46
N LEU A 138 -7.60 2.12 7.27
CA LEU A 138 -6.54 2.34 6.27
C LEU A 138 -6.03 3.79 6.18
N ARG A 139 -6.46 4.69 7.08
CA ARG A 139 -6.13 6.12 7.01
C ARG A 139 -4.63 6.40 6.95
N ILE A 140 -3.85 5.64 7.67
CA ILE A 140 -2.40 5.81 7.68
C ILE A 140 -1.79 5.57 6.28
N LEU A 141 -2.28 4.56 5.56
CA LEU A 141 -1.86 4.22 4.21
C LEU A 141 -2.39 5.24 3.19
N ASP A 142 -3.68 5.61 3.28
CA ASP A 142 -4.33 6.57 2.39
C ASP A 142 -3.60 7.93 2.43
N LYS A 143 -3.34 8.43 3.63
CA LYS A 143 -2.64 9.72 3.80
C LYS A 143 -1.17 9.68 3.35
N TYR A 144 -0.51 8.55 3.54
CA TYR A 144 0.83 8.36 2.98
C TYR A 144 0.82 8.38 1.46
N ALA A 145 -0.12 7.68 0.84
CA ALA A 145 -0.25 7.62 -0.60
C ALA A 145 -0.51 9.01 -1.21
N VAL A 146 -1.29 9.87 -0.53
CA VAL A 146 -1.45 11.28 -0.93
C VAL A 146 -0.11 12.02 -0.95
N ARG A 147 0.75 11.83 0.07
CA ARG A 147 2.09 12.43 0.08
C ARG A 147 2.98 11.87 -1.02
N ALA A 148 2.95 10.57 -1.26
CA ALA A 148 3.71 9.94 -2.35
C ALA A 148 3.27 10.49 -3.72
N GLY A 149 1.98 10.83 -3.88
CA GLY A 149 1.45 11.52 -5.04
C GLY A 149 1.83 13.00 -5.16
N GLY A 150 2.49 13.60 -4.15
CA GLY A 150 2.90 15.02 -4.13
C GLY A 150 1.89 15.94 -3.46
N GLY A 151 0.80 15.42 -2.90
CA GLY A 151 -0.15 16.17 -2.08
C GLY A 151 0.35 16.38 -0.65
N CYS A 152 -0.43 17.08 0.16
CA CYS A 152 -0.16 17.37 1.56
C CYS A 152 -1.24 16.75 2.44
N ASN A 153 -0.88 16.43 3.70
CA ASN A 153 -1.85 15.95 4.67
C ASN A 153 -2.49 17.11 5.43
N HIS A 154 -3.81 17.08 5.57
CA HIS A 154 -4.55 17.79 6.60
C HIS A 154 -4.47 17.00 7.92
N ARG A 155 -5.09 17.49 9.00
CA ARG A 155 -5.10 16.81 10.30
C ARG A 155 -5.38 15.31 10.16
N PHE A 156 -4.63 14.50 10.92
CA PHE A 156 -4.73 13.05 10.85
C PHE A 156 -6.03 12.54 11.51
N ALA A 157 -6.36 13.08 12.68
CA ALA A 157 -7.50 12.64 13.48
C ALA A 157 -8.15 13.83 14.20
N LEU A 158 -9.10 13.59 15.09
CA LEU A 158 -9.78 14.64 15.86
C LEU A 158 -8.86 15.31 16.88
N TYR A 159 -7.87 14.59 17.38
CA TYR A 159 -6.87 15.08 18.33
C TYR A 159 -5.74 15.91 17.70
N ASP A 160 -5.63 15.95 16.37
CA ASP A 160 -4.47 16.51 15.64
C ASP A 160 -4.74 17.92 15.08
N GLY A 161 -5.80 18.56 15.48
CA GLY A 161 -6.10 19.94 15.10
C GLY A 161 -7.56 20.31 15.25
N VAL A 162 -7.80 21.58 15.57
CA VAL A 162 -9.14 22.15 15.71
C VAL A 162 -9.69 22.46 14.32
N LEU A 163 -10.90 22.00 14.04
CA LEU A 163 -11.70 22.35 12.86
C LEU A 163 -13.14 22.58 13.28
N ILE A 164 -13.54 23.84 13.33
CA ILE A 164 -14.89 24.29 13.63
C ILE A 164 -15.73 24.19 12.35
N LYS A 165 -16.94 23.64 12.46
CA LYS A 165 -17.92 23.49 11.38
C LYS A 165 -19.28 24.01 11.84
N ASP A 166 -20.22 24.13 10.90
CA ASP A 166 -21.56 24.66 11.12
C ASP A 166 -22.27 24.01 12.33
N ASN A 167 -22.20 22.68 12.43
CA ASN A 167 -22.78 21.92 13.53
C ASN A 167 -22.05 22.06 14.88
N HIS A 168 -20.98 22.87 14.96
CA HIS A 168 -20.32 23.25 16.21
C HIS A 168 -20.77 24.64 16.69
N ILE A 169 -21.48 25.38 15.85
CA ILE A 169 -21.87 26.78 16.07
C ILE A 169 -23.41 26.89 16.24
N ALA A 170 -24.16 25.86 15.81
CA ALA A 170 -25.60 25.77 15.90
C ALA A 170 -26.11 25.63 17.34
#